data_ce52c0ef22bce260e367a1f4bb7b076f
#
_entry.id   ce52c0ef22bce260e367a1f4bb7b076f
#
_cell.length_a   1.000
_cell.length_b   1.000
_cell.length_c   1.000
_cell.angle_alpha   90.00
_cell.angle_beta   90.00
_cell.angle_gamma   90.00
#
_symmetry.space_group_name_H-M   'P 1'
#
loop_
_entity.id
_entity.type
_entity.pdbx_description
1 polymer ?
#
loop_
_entity_poly.entity_id
_entity_poly.type
_entity_poly.pdbx_seq_one_letter_code
_entity_poly.pdbx_strand_id
1 'polypeptide(L)'
;MSYSPEDEVDFPRDPVRPSDPLIGQDLADYHIDQYLGHGAMGTVYLAHHHGLDRFVALKILRPDRAETDRDYLRRFREEGRVAAKLVHSHIVTVHALGDAPSPVDGRPLHYLEMEYVAGQSLEHFIDREARSQLSPVLAAGTAQRIAEGLGHAHDEGIVHRDVKPENVLMSLENVPKIADFGLCKRIEVAADGGARSLTGTPAYMAPELYRGEPATPASDVYALGVSLYRMLAGKLPFAADHIGALIHAIAFDTPVPLRDLRDDIPLELAECVAALMDKSPANRPANGRAAAAYLRALVGKARDLQTLIRDAFAHDSRVKWTGTGSHYQVDVALPRGRKQRVFVDELAGERAEALLRISSRCGIARPDLYELALRLNGEMEHGGVSLREVEGALWFEVTDTYPRMTVDAEEIRHSAHEVAARADSLELLLSEVDLH
;
A
#
# COMPACT_ATOMS: atom_id res chain seq x y z
N MET A 1 23.52 17.66 -0.20
CA MET A 1 22.79 18.05 -1.40
C MET A 1 21.52 18.72 -0.94
N SER A 2 21.39 20.00 -1.21
CA SER A 2 20.27 20.83 -0.78
C SER A 2 19.02 20.44 -1.59
N TYR A 3 17.99 20.01 -0.92
CA TYR A 3 16.65 19.79 -1.47
C TYR A 3 16.13 21.15 -1.97
N SER A 4 15.79 21.24 -3.24
CA SER A 4 15.16 22.42 -3.81
C SER A 4 13.65 22.37 -3.55
N PRO A 5 12.99 23.49 -3.15
CA PRO A 5 11.55 23.50 -2.82
C PRO A 5 10.61 23.44 -4.03
N GLU A 6 11.09 23.10 -5.22
CA GLU A 6 10.32 23.17 -6.48
C GLU A 6 9.76 21.82 -6.97
N ASP A 7 9.99 20.71 -6.27
CA ASP A 7 9.28 19.46 -6.53
C ASP A 7 7.95 19.47 -5.76
N GLU A 8 7.01 20.29 -6.19
CA GLU A 8 5.61 20.22 -5.76
C GLU A 8 5.02 18.86 -6.21
N VAL A 9 5.06 17.87 -5.31
CA VAL A 9 4.20 16.69 -5.44
C VAL A 9 2.76 17.17 -5.31
N ASP A 10 2.03 17.15 -6.41
CA ASP A 10 0.63 17.60 -6.49
C ASP A 10 -0.26 16.64 -5.71
N PHE A 11 -0.45 16.93 -4.42
CA PHE A 11 -1.40 16.21 -3.57
C PHE A 11 -2.83 16.62 -3.94
N PRO A 12 -3.79 15.66 -4.02
CA PRO A 12 -5.19 16.02 -4.23
C PRO A 12 -5.65 16.92 -3.08
N ARG A 13 -5.87 18.18 -3.38
CA ARG A 13 -6.38 19.19 -2.44
C ARG A 13 -7.84 18.91 -2.18
N ASP A 14 -8.16 18.35 -1.01
CA ASP A 14 -9.51 18.44 -0.48
C ASP A 14 -9.92 19.95 -0.41
N PRO A 15 -11.21 20.30 -0.62
CA PRO A 15 -11.62 21.68 -0.68
C PRO A 15 -11.12 22.43 0.55
N VAL A 16 -10.32 23.46 0.29
CA VAL A 16 -9.68 24.34 1.26
C VAL A 16 -10.65 24.70 2.38
N ARG A 17 -10.45 24.17 3.58
CA ARG A 17 -11.08 24.74 4.77
C ARG A 17 -10.56 26.18 4.92
N PRO A 18 -11.43 27.14 5.21
CA PRO A 18 -10.98 28.50 5.47
C PRO A 18 -9.96 28.46 6.61
N SER A 19 -8.77 28.93 6.35
CA SER A 19 -7.58 29.09 7.21
C SER A 19 -7.66 28.40 8.58
N ASP A 20 -7.19 27.14 8.65
CA ASP A 20 -6.93 26.51 9.95
C ASP A 20 -5.82 27.33 10.64
N PRO A 21 -6.07 27.89 11.81
CA PRO A 21 -5.17 28.84 12.44
C PRO A 21 -3.84 28.23 12.91
N LEU A 22 -3.72 26.90 12.94
CA LEU A 22 -2.48 26.21 13.28
C LEU A 22 -1.52 26.08 12.10
N ILE A 23 -2.00 26.17 10.85
CA ILE A 23 -1.13 26.09 9.68
C ILE A 23 -0.19 27.31 9.62
N GLY A 24 1.10 27.06 9.40
CA GLY A 24 2.15 28.07 9.40
C GLY A 24 2.59 28.49 10.81
N GLN A 25 2.17 27.77 11.87
CA GLN A 25 2.57 28.03 13.26
C GLN A 25 3.52 26.96 13.78
N ASP A 26 4.30 27.36 14.77
CA ASP A 26 5.17 26.43 15.50
C ASP A 26 4.43 25.88 16.74
N LEU A 27 4.41 24.56 16.90
CA LEU A 27 3.92 23.86 18.07
C LEU A 27 5.05 23.03 18.67
N ALA A 28 5.60 23.41 19.79
CA ALA A 28 6.83 22.84 20.36
C ALA A 28 7.96 22.82 19.31
N ASP A 29 8.52 21.63 18.99
CA ASP A 29 9.60 21.46 18.03
C ASP A 29 9.15 21.27 16.58
N TYR A 30 7.85 21.50 16.28
CA TYR A 30 7.26 21.21 14.99
C TYR A 30 6.71 22.48 14.33
N HIS A 31 7.06 22.70 13.06
CA HIS A 31 6.38 23.64 12.19
C HIS A 31 5.20 22.96 11.48
N ILE A 32 4.00 23.48 11.60
CA ILE A 32 2.79 22.89 11.00
C ILE A 32 2.64 23.43 9.57
N ASP A 33 2.91 22.56 8.58
CA ASP A 33 2.93 22.95 7.17
C ASP A 33 1.57 22.85 6.50
N GLN A 34 0.86 21.71 6.70
CA GLN A 34 -0.33 21.39 5.92
C GLN A 34 -1.33 20.55 6.71
N TYR A 35 -2.62 20.72 6.41
CA TYR A 35 -3.68 19.83 6.84
C TYR A 35 -3.64 18.54 6.03
N LEU A 36 -3.60 17.37 6.68
CA LEU A 36 -3.65 16.05 6.04
C LEU A 36 -5.03 15.39 6.15
N GLY A 37 -5.77 15.66 7.23
CA GLY A 37 -7.06 15.03 7.44
C GLY A 37 -7.62 15.23 8.83
N HIS A 38 -8.84 14.73 9.07
CA HIS A 38 -9.43 14.70 10.39
C HIS A 38 -10.09 13.35 10.68
N GLY A 39 -10.04 12.93 11.92
CA GLY A 39 -10.70 11.73 12.41
C GLY A 39 -11.58 12.01 13.62
N ALA A 40 -12.15 10.95 14.19
CA ALA A 40 -13.04 11.06 15.36
C ALA A 40 -12.33 11.69 16.58
N MET A 41 -11.02 11.51 16.70
CA MET A 41 -10.24 11.96 17.87
C MET A 41 -9.47 13.26 17.64
N GLY A 42 -9.23 13.68 16.43
CA GLY A 42 -8.42 14.88 16.20
C GLY A 42 -8.18 15.19 14.75
N THR A 43 -7.35 16.18 14.53
CA THR A 43 -6.90 16.64 13.22
C THR A 43 -5.46 16.20 13.00
N VAL A 44 -5.13 15.75 11.80
CA VAL A 44 -3.76 15.33 11.41
C VAL A 44 -3.17 16.38 10.49
N TYR A 45 -1.95 16.78 10.79
CA TYR A 45 -1.18 17.76 10.02
C TYR A 45 0.12 17.15 9.53
N LEU A 46 0.60 17.57 8.37
CA LEU A 46 2.01 17.48 8.02
C LEU A 46 2.75 18.53 8.82
N ALA A 47 3.82 18.13 9.48
CA ALA A 47 4.66 19.04 10.22
C ALA A 47 6.15 18.73 10.00
N HIS A 48 6.97 19.77 10.01
CA HIS A 48 8.42 19.65 9.96
C HIS A 48 9.00 19.69 11.38
N HIS A 49 9.70 18.64 11.77
CA HIS A 49 10.38 18.57 13.08
C HIS A 49 11.73 19.28 13.02
N HIS A 50 11.86 20.45 13.61
CA HIS A 50 13.05 21.30 13.52
C HIS A 50 14.34 20.60 13.97
N GLY A 51 14.31 19.90 15.10
CA GLY A 51 15.49 19.27 15.67
C GLY A 51 16.01 18.05 14.91
N LEU A 52 15.13 17.35 14.17
CA LEU A 52 15.48 16.14 13.40
C LEU A 52 15.49 16.38 11.88
N ASP A 53 15.13 17.57 11.43
CA ASP A 53 15.07 17.98 10.03
C ASP A 53 14.32 16.95 9.14
N ARG A 54 13.11 16.59 9.57
CA ARG A 54 12.26 15.62 8.86
C ARG A 54 10.79 15.97 8.94
N PHE A 55 10.03 15.50 7.95
CA PHE A 55 8.57 15.55 7.98
C PHE A 55 7.98 14.44 8.85
N VAL A 56 6.91 14.79 9.58
CA VAL A 56 6.13 13.89 10.44
C VAL A 56 4.64 14.15 10.26
N ALA A 57 3.81 13.17 10.60
CA ALA A 57 2.38 13.37 10.77
C ALA A 57 2.08 13.70 12.24
N LEU A 58 1.47 14.85 12.49
CA LEU A 58 1.15 15.32 13.83
C LEU A 58 -0.37 15.26 14.04
N LYS A 59 -0.85 14.29 14.82
CA LYS A 59 -2.27 14.14 15.17
C LYS A 59 -2.56 14.94 16.43
N ILE A 60 -3.29 16.05 16.29
CA ILE A 60 -3.64 16.94 17.40
C ILE A 60 -5.06 16.61 17.88
N LEU A 61 -5.18 16.34 19.18
CA LEU A 61 -6.46 16.04 19.82
C LEU A 61 -7.36 17.28 19.82
N ARG A 62 -8.68 17.09 19.66
CA ARG A 62 -9.64 18.19 19.69
C ARG A 62 -9.67 18.87 21.06
N PRO A 63 -9.29 20.17 21.16
CA PRO A 63 -9.17 20.86 22.43
C PRO A 63 -10.50 20.95 23.18
N ASP A 64 -11.58 21.23 22.45
CA ASP A 64 -12.95 21.37 23.01
C ASP A 64 -13.42 20.10 23.74
N ARG A 65 -13.02 18.92 23.26
CA ARG A 65 -13.34 17.64 23.90
C ARG A 65 -12.34 17.25 24.97
N ALA A 66 -11.06 17.57 24.80
CA ALA A 66 -10.03 17.28 25.77
C ALA A 66 -10.28 17.98 27.12
N GLU A 67 -10.83 19.20 27.10
CA GLU A 67 -11.17 19.98 28.29
C GLU A 67 -12.41 19.44 29.01
N THR A 68 -13.39 18.91 28.28
CA THR A 68 -14.69 18.51 28.82
C THR A 68 -14.79 17.03 29.14
N ASP A 69 -13.98 16.17 28.51
CA ASP A 69 -14.00 14.70 28.63
C ASP A 69 -12.61 14.15 29.02
N ARG A 70 -12.40 13.92 30.31
CA ARG A 70 -11.15 13.31 30.83
C ARG A 70 -10.90 11.90 30.27
N ASP A 71 -11.96 11.17 29.97
CA ASP A 71 -11.85 9.83 29.38
C ASP A 71 -11.38 9.90 27.93
N TYR A 72 -11.72 10.97 27.21
CA TYR A 72 -11.27 11.22 25.85
C TYR A 72 -9.74 11.39 25.78
N LEU A 73 -9.16 12.23 26.66
CA LEU A 73 -7.72 12.42 26.75
C LEU A 73 -7.00 11.13 27.22
N ARG A 74 -7.57 10.43 28.22
CA ARG A 74 -7.00 9.16 28.70
C ARG A 74 -6.92 8.15 27.57
N ARG A 75 -7.99 7.99 26.80
CA ARG A 75 -8.05 7.09 25.63
C ARG A 75 -7.02 7.44 24.56
N PHE A 76 -6.90 8.71 24.20
CA PHE A 76 -5.89 9.17 23.25
C PHE A 76 -4.47 8.80 23.67
N ARG A 77 -4.13 9.02 24.95
CA ARG A 77 -2.81 8.67 25.50
C ARG A 77 -2.58 7.16 25.53
N GLU A 78 -3.62 6.40 25.81
CA GLU A 78 -3.57 4.94 25.85
C GLU A 78 -3.40 4.36 24.43
N GLU A 79 -4.12 4.89 23.44
CA GLU A 79 -3.95 4.58 22.02
C GLU A 79 -2.51 4.84 21.56
N GLY A 80 -1.98 6.03 21.82
CA GLY A 80 -0.61 6.36 21.48
C GLY A 80 0.43 5.41 22.12
N ARG A 81 0.26 5.07 23.41
CA ARG A 81 1.17 4.14 24.10
C ARG A 81 1.13 2.72 23.56
N VAL A 82 -0.04 2.25 23.13
CA VAL A 82 -0.20 0.91 22.56
C VAL A 82 0.34 0.89 21.15
N ALA A 83 0.01 1.89 20.32
CA ALA A 83 0.52 2.00 18.96
C ALA A 83 2.05 2.15 18.91
N ALA A 84 2.66 2.84 19.89
CA ALA A 84 4.11 3.00 19.99
C ALA A 84 4.89 1.69 20.25
N LYS A 85 4.22 0.60 20.65
CA LYS A 85 4.84 -0.73 20.77
C LYS A 85 4.96 -1.45 19.43
N LEU A 86 4.19 -1.03 18.44
CA LEU A 86 4.11 -1.71 17.14
C LEU A 86 5.15 -1.12 16.20
N VAL A 87 6.15 -1.94 15.84
CA VAL A 87 7.18 -1.59 14.84
C VAL A 87 7.13 -2.63 13.72
N HIS A 88 6.53 -2.25 12.60
CA HIS A 88 6.35 -3.14 11.46
C HIS A 88 6.26 -2.34 10.15
N SER A 89 6.75 -2.88 9.03
CA SER A 89 6.75 -2.21 7.73
C SER A 89 5.36 -1.81 7.23
N HIS A 90 4.32 -2.56 7.65
CA HIS A 90 2.92 -2.34 7.27
C HIS A 90 2.08 -1.71 8.40
N ILE A 91 2.71 -1.03 9.34
CA ILE A 91 2.05 -0.26 10.40
C ILE A 91 2.69 1.13 10.46
N VAL A 92 1.87 2.18 10.56
CA VAL A 92 2.36 3.55 10.78
C VAL A 92 3.03 3.63 12.13
N THR A 93 4.30 4.00 12.16
CA THR A 93 5.08 4.07 13.40
C THR A 93 4.68 5.30 14.21
N VAL A 94 4.42 5.13 15.50
CA VAL A 94 4.25 6.21 16.47
C VAL A 94 5.58 6.52 17.10
N HIS A 95 6.03 7.78 17.01
CA HIS A 95 7.34 8.22 17.49
C HIS A 95 7.28 8.83 18.88
N ALA A 96 6.31 9.74 19.12
CA ALA A 96 6.19 10.44 20.39
C ALA A 96 4.75 10.81 20.73
N LEU A 97 4.50 11.02 22.01
CA LEU A 97 3.29 11.61 22.56
C LEU A 97 3.70 12.85 23.37
N GLY A 98 3.07 13.99 23.09
CA GLY A 98 3.40 15.24 23.75
C GLY A 98 2.21 16.14 24.03
N ASP A 99 2.50 17.22 24.74
CA ASP A 99 1.58 18.33 24.97
C ASP A 99 2.36 19.64 24.91
N ALA A 100 1.72 20.69 24.39
CA ALA A 100 2.28 22.02 24.27
C ALA A 100 1.17 23.08 24.29
N PRO A 101 1.47 24.33 24.69
CA PRO A 101 0.50 25.42 24.55
C PRO A 101 0.23 25.72 23.08
N SER A 102 -1.03 25.92 22.74
CA SER A 102 -1.47 26.34 21.41
C SER A 102 -0.84 27.69 21.05
N PRO A 103 -0.21 27.82 19.88
CA PRO A 103 0.36 29.10 19.43
C PRO A 103 -0.73 30.14 19.13
N VAL A 104 -1.99 29.72 19.02
CA VAL A 104 -3.11 30.61 18.67
C VAL A 104 -3.77 31.24 19.91
N ASP A 105 -4.01 30.45 20.96
CA ASP A 105 -4.80 30.86 22.11
C ASP A 105 -4.21 30.44 23.48
N GLY A 106 -3.05 29.78 23.50
CA GLY A 106 -2.35 29.35 24.69
C GLY A 106 -2.95 28.15 25.42
N ARG A 107 -4.08 27.59 24.94
CA ARG A 107 -4.66 26.37 25.55
C ARG A 107 -3.78 25.16 25.34
N PRO A 108 -3.80 24.17 26.25
CA PRO A 108 -3.00 22.97 26.08
C PRO A 108 -3.51 22.13 24.89
N LEU A 109 -2.63 21.86 23.95
CA LEU A 109 -2.83 20.90 22.85
C LEU A 109 -2.10 19.61 23.18
N HIS A 110 -2.79 18.50 22.98
CA HIS A 110 -2.22 17.15 23.10
C HIS A 110 -2.02 16.59 21.71
N TYR A 111 -0.84 16.05 21.42
CA TYR A 111 -0.49 15.55 20.10
C TYR A 111 0.20 14.20 20.13
N LEU A 112 0.12 13.49 19.01
CA LEU A 112 0.82 12.26 18.70
C LEU A 112 1.67 12.50 17.46
N GLU A 113 2.99 12.32 17.57
CA GLU A 113 3.91 12.31 16.45
C GLU A 113 3.95 10.93 15.84
N MET A 114 3.76 10.86 14.54
CA MET A 114 3.74 9.61 13.78
C MET A 114 4.61 9.73 12.52
N GLU A 115 4.99 8.60 11.98
CA GLU A 115 5.57 8.49 10.65
C GLU A 115 4.66 9.19 9.63
N TYR A 116 5.25 10.08 8.83
CA TYR A 116 4.58 10.62 7.66
C TYR A 116 4.71 9.62 6.50
N VAL A 117 3.59 9.14 6.02
CA VAL A 117 3.51 8.27 4.84
C VAL A 117 3.15 9.15 3.64
N ALA A 118 4.14 9.44 2.80
CA ALA A 118 3.89 10.15 1.54
C ALA A 118 3.04 9.27 0.63
N GLY A 119 1.83 9.72 0.32
CA GLY A 119 0.88 8.94 -0.47
C GLY A 119 -0.58 9.29 -0.15
N GLN A 120 -1.47 8.31 -0.20
CA GLN A 120 -2.91 8.52 -0.04
C GLN A 120 -3.55 7.37 0.75
N SER A 121 -4.81 7.51 1.18
CA SER A 121 -5.53 6.37 1.77
C SER A 121 -5.81 5.30 0.71
N LEU A 122 -5.92 4.04 1.14
CA LEU A 122 -6.30 2.93 0.25
C LEU A 122 -7.69 3.16 -0.36
N GLU A 123 -8.63 3.79 0.36
CA GLU A 123 -9.95 4.13 -0.21
C GLU A 123 -9.78 5.11 -1.39
N HIS A 124 -8.96 6.15 -1.23
CA HIS A 124 -8.69 7.10 -2.31
C HIS A 124 -7.94 6.44 -3.48
N PHE A 125 -7.02 5.53 -3.15
CA PHE A 125 -6.30 4.73 -4.15
C PHE A 125 -7.27 3.86 -4.97
N ILE A 126 -8.23 3.18 -4.32
CA ILE A 126 -9.26 2.39 -4.99
C ILE A 126 -10.14 3.28 -5.89
N ASP A 127 -10.58 4.44 -5.39
CA ASP A 127 -11.50 5.32 -6.12
C ASP A 127 -10.89 5.94 -7.39
N ARG A 128 -9.57 6.04 -7.47
CA ARG A 128 -8.86 6.53 -8.67
C ARG A 128 -8.76 5.47 -9.78
N GLU A 129 -8.89 4.21 -9.43
CA GLU A 129 -8.84 3.12 -10.40
C GLU A 129 -10.11 3.03 -11.26
N ALA A 130 -9.99 2.47 -12.45
CA ALA A 130 -11.12 2.26 -13.33
C ALA A 130 -12.22 1.44 -12.63
N ARG A 131 -13.44 1.96 -12.57
CA ARG A 131 -14.58 1.37 -11.85
C ARG A 131 -14.37 1.21 -10.34
N SER A 132 -13.40 1.92 -9.73
CA SER A 132 -13.01 1.75 -8.33
C SER A 132 -12.67 0.29 -7.97
N GLN A 133 -11.96 -0.40 -8.87
CA GLN A 133 -11.61 -1.82 -8.75
C GLN A 133 -10.11 -2.03 -8.97
N LEU A 134 -9.46 -2.72 -8.03
CA LEU A 134 -8.07 -3.15 -8.20
C LEU A 134 -7.99 -4.47 -9.00
N SER A 135 -6.84 -4.71 -9.63
CA SER A 135 -6.56 -6.03 -10.19
C SER A 135 -6.54 -7.08 -9.06
N PRO A 136 -6.96 -8.34 -9.35
CA PRO A 136 -7.00 -9.39 -8.33
C PRO A 136 -5.68 -9.59 -7.59
N VAL A 137 -4.56 -9.42 -8.28
CA VAL A 137 -3.22 -9.60 -7.72
C VAL A 137 -2.84 -8.44 -6.80
N LEU A 138 -3.07 -7.20 -7.25
CA LEU A 138 -2.81 -6.03 -6.42
C LEU A 138 -3.68 -6.04 -5.17
N ALA A 139 -4.96 -6.38 -5.29
CA ALA A 139 -5.88 -6.49 -4.15
C ALA A 139 -5.42 -7.58 -3.16
N ALA A 140 -5.07 -8.78 -3.65
CA ALA A 140 -4.59 -9.87 -2.81
C ALA A 140 -3.25 -9.56 -2.15
N GLY A 141 -2.30 -8.97 -2.87
CA GLY A 141 -0.99 -8.56 -2.34
C GLY A 141 -1.11 -7.44 -1.29
N THR A 142 -1.97 -6.46 -1.53
CA THR A 142 -2.28 -5.40 -0.55
C THR A 142 -2.92 -5.98 0.71
N ALA A 143 -3.93 -6.85 0.57
CA ALA A 143 -4.57 -7.50 1.70
C ALA A 143 -3.61 -8.41 2.49
N GLN A 144 -2.70 -9.11 1.81
CA GLN A 144 -1.66 -9.92 2.46
C GLN A 144 -0.78 -9.07 3.37
N ARG A 145 -0.27 -7.94 2.89
CA ARG A 145 0.58 -7.02 3.65
C ARG A 145 -0.16 -6.39 4.83
N ILE A 146 -1.43 -6.01 4.63
CA ILE A 146 -2.30 -5.56 5.74
C ILE A 146 -2.45 -6.69 6.78
N ALA A 147 -2.69 -7.92 6.35
CA ALA A 147 -2.80 -9.08 7.23
C ALA A 147 -1.50 -9.35 8.02
N GLU A 148 -0.33 -9.11 7.44
CA GLU A 148 0.97 -9.20 8.13
C GLU A 148 1.09 -8.17 9.25
N GLY A 149 0.72 -6.90 8.98
CA GLY A 149 0.67 -5.86 10.00
C GLY A 149 -0.33 -6.19 11.13
N LEU A 150 -1.54 -6.65 10.78
CA LEU A 150 -2.51 -7.11 11.76
C LEU A 150 -1.99 -8.31 12.58
N GLY A 151 -1.29 -9.24 11.92
CA GLY A 151 -0.68 -10.39 12.59
C GLY A 151 0.33 -9.97 13.64
N HIS A 152 1.19 -8.98 13.34
CA HIS A 152 2.14 -8.42 14.29
C HIS A 152 1.41 -7.77 15.50
N ALA A 153 0.36 -6.99 15.27
CA ALA A 153 -0.41 -6.39 16.35
C ALA A 153 -1.13 -7.45 17.22
N HIS A 154 -1.68 -8.49 16.58
CA HIS A 154 -2.36 -9.58 17.28
C HIS A 154 -1.41 -10.40 18.17
N ASP A 155 -0.15 -10.60 17.73
CA ASP A 155 0.88 -11.26 18.54
C ASP A 155 1.23 -10.46 19.80
N GLU A 156 1.12 -9.12 19.74
CA GLU A 156 1.26 -8.20 20.88
C GLU A 156 -0.04 -8.06 21.72
N GLY A 157 -1.06 -8.85 21.41
CA GLY A 157 -2.37 -8.81 22.10
C GLY A 157 -3.22 -7.59 21.74
N ILE A 158 -2.91 -6.90 20.64
CA ILE A 158 -3.59 -5.68 20.21
C ILE A 158 -4.53 -6.00 19.05
N VAL A 159 -5.83 -5.66 19.19
CA VAL A 159 -6.85 -5.75 18.15
C VAL A 159 -7.13 -4.35 17.61
N HIS A 160 -7.14 -4.19 16.29
CA HIS A 160 -7.28 -2.88 15.63
C HIS A 160 -8.69 -2.28 15.78
N ARG A 161 -9.75 -3.08 15.61
CA ARG A 161 -11.18 -2.73 15.78
C ARG A 161 -11.78 -1.76 14.76
N ASP A 162 -11.00 -1.26 13.81
CA ASP A 162 -11.47 -0.35 12.75
C ASP A 162 -10.68 -0.54 11.45
N VAL A 163 -10.46 -1.78 11.06
CA VAL A 163 -9.80 -2.11 9.78
C VAL A 163 -10.72 -1.70 8.64
N LYS A 164 -10.25 -0.81 7.78
CA LYS A 164 -10.96 -0.33 6.57
C LYS A 164 -9.99 0.41 5.67
N PRO A 165 -10.31 0.59 4.37
CA PRO A 165 -9.41 1.25 3.42
C PRO A 165 -9.03 2.68 3.80
N GLU A 166 -9.90 3.43 4.49
CA GLU A 166 -9.60 4.80 4.93
C GLU A 166 -8.49 4.84 6.00
N ASN A 167 -8.31 3.75 6.77
CA ASN A 167 -7.29 3.62 7.82
C ASN A 167 -6.03 2.90 7.34
N VAL A 168 -5.89 2.67 6.04
CA VAL A 168 -4.69 2.15 5.41
C VAL A 168 -4.10 3.22 4.50
N LEU A 169 -2.85 3.59 4.71
CA LEU A 169 -2.12 4.53 3.88
C LEU A 169 -1.28 3.77 2.87
N MET A 170 -1.41 4.13 1.60
CA MET A 170 -0.58 3.62 0.51
C MET A 170 0.57 4.59 0.28
N SER A 171 1.81 4.14 0.43
CA SER A 171 2.97 4.97 0.09
C SER A 171 3.09 5.17 -1.43
N LEU A 172 3.98 6.06 -1.86
CA LEU A 172 4.28 6.27 -3.29
C LEU A 172 4.81 4.99 -3.96
N GLU A 173 5.43 4.08 -3.19
CA GLU A 173 5.90 2.77 -3.65
C GLU A 173 4.81 1.67 -3.53
N ASN A 174 3.55 2.05 -3.36
CA ASN A 174 2.41 1.13 -3.19
C ASN A 174 2.57 0.17 -1.99
N VAL A 175 3.25 0.61 -0.92
CA VAL A 175 3.35 -0.14 0.33
C VAL A 175 2.21 0.25 1.27
N PRO A 176 1.29 -0.67 1.63
CA PRO A 176 0.22 -0.37 2.58
C PRO A 176 0.76 -0.30 4.01
N LYS A 177 0.31 0.71 4.76
CA LYS A 177 0.58 0.89 6.19
C LYS A 177 -0.72 1.15 6.94
N ILE A 178 -0.99 0.34 7.97
CA ILE A 178 -2.18 0.46 8.83
C ILE A 178 -1.97 1.65 9.76
N ALA A 179 -2.93 2.55 9.81
CA ALA A 179 -2.97 3.70 10.70
C ALA A 179 -4.15 3.59 11.67
N ASP A 180 -4.15 4.41 12.71
CA ASP A 180 -5.29 4.59 13.64
C ASP A 180 -5.77 3.30 14.31
N PHE A 181 -4.90 2.65 15.11
CA PHE A 181 -5.31 1.53 15.97
C PHE A 181 -6.40 1.97 16.95
N GLY A 182 -7.65 1.56 16.66
CA GLY A 182 -8.88 2.06 17.29
C GLY A 182 -9.14 1.49 18.68
N LEU A 183 -8.21 1.61 19.62
CA LEU A 183 -8.36 1.18 21.03
C LEU A 183 -9.55 1.81 21.76
N CYS A 184 -10.08 2.90 21.21
CA CYS A 184 -11.12 3.70 21.84
C CYS A 184 -12.52 3.43 21.29
N LYS A 185 -12.70 2.54 20.34
CA LYS A 185 -14.02 2.22 19.82
C LYS A 185 -14.69 1.16 20.68
N ARG A 186 -15.51 1.59 21.64
CA ARG A 186 -16.51 0.74 22.29
C ARG A 186 -17.83 0.85 21.51
N ILE A 187 -18.38 -0.26 21.13
CA ILE A 187 -19.77 -0.32 20.67
C ILE A 187 -20.62 -0.31 21.93
N GLU A 188 -21.26 0.81 22.24
CA GLU A 188 -22.29 0.87 23.27
C GLU A 188 -23.63 0.50 22.61
N VAL A 189 -24.00 -0.78 22.70
CA VAL A 189 -25.34 -1.26 22.34
C VAL A 189 -26.24 -0.90 23.50
N ALA A 190 -27.26 -0.10 23.26
CA ALA A 190 -28.27 0.19 24.27
C ALA A 190 -29.09 -1.07 24.61
N ALA A 191 -29.49 -1.23 25.87
CA ALA A 191 -30.27 -2.38 26.36
C ALA A 191 -31.63 -2.55 25.67
N ASP A 192 -32.09 -1.58 24.93
CA ASP A 192 -33.32 -1.54 24.14
C ASP A 192 -33.12 -1.89 22.65
N GLY A 193 -31.95 -2.40 22.27
CA GLY A 193 -31.63 -2.79 20.88
C GLY A 193 -31.36 -1.65 19.93
N GLY A 194 -31.35 -0.39 20.41
CA GLY A 194 -30.97 0.78 19.65
C GLY A 194 -29.48 1.07 19.80
N ALA A 195 -28.74 1.16 18.71
CA ALA A 195 -27.35 1.59 18.74
C ALA A 195 -27.29 3.08 19.12
N ARG A 196 -26.93 3.40 20.39
CA ARG A 196 -26.83 4.79 20.88
C ARG A 196 -25.62 5.55 20.34
N SER A 197 -24.57 4.86 19.92
CA SER A 197 -23.42 5.47 19.26
C SER A 197 -22.65 4.39 18.50
N LEU A 198 -22.89 4.26 17.20
CA LEU A 198 -22.00 3.52 16.30
C LEU A 198 -20.83 4.43 15.91
N THR A 199 -19.75 4.34 16.68
CA THR A 199 -18.52 5.04 16.32
C THR A 199 -17.71 4.14 15.40
N GLY A 200 -17.66 4.44 14.12
CA GLY A 200 -16.99 3.67 13.07
C GLY A 200 -17.80 3.65 11.79
N THR A 201 -17.25 3.03 10.74
CA THR A 201 -17.99 2.77 9.50
C THR A 201 -18.68 1.40 9.66
N PRO A 202 -20.00 1.34 9.94
CA PRO A 202 -20.67 0.11 10.30
C PRO A 202 -20.47 -1.03 9.30
N ALA A 203 -20.37 -0.69 8.02
CA ALA A 203 -20.28 -1.68 6.93
C ALA A 203 -19.08 -2.64 7.00
N TYR A 204 -18.00 -2.29 7.74
CA TYR A 204 -16.80 -3.13 7.91
C TYR A 204 -16.83 -3.96 9.20
N MET A 205 -17.79 -3.71 10.10
CA MET A 205 -17.85 -4.37 11.39
C MET A 205 -18.30 -5.83 11.28
N ALA A 206 -17.64 -6.70 12.04
CA ALA A 206 -17.97 -8.11 12.10
C ALA A 206 -19.33 -8.36 12.81
N PRO A 207 -20.10 -9.41 12.41
CA PRO A 207 -21.44 -9.71 12.95
C PRO A 207 -21.50 -9.84 14.47
N GLU A 208 -20.48 -10.42 15.10
CA GLU A 208 -20.40 -10.60 16.55
C GLU A 208 -20.38 -9.29 17.32
N LEU A 209 -19.83 -8.23 16.72
CA LEU A 209 -19.74 -6.93 17.36
C LEU A 209 -21.12 -6.27 17.53
N TYR A 210 -22.06 -6.55 16.61
CA TYR A 210 -23.45 -6.09 16.72
C TYR A 210 -24.25 -6.87 17.77
N ARG A 211 -23.78 -8.06 18.16
CA ARG A 211 -24.33 -8.82 19.29
C ARG A 211 -23.74 -8.38 20.65
N GLY A 212 -22.86 -7.38 20.64
CA GLY A 212 -22.19 -6.88 21.85
C GLY A 212 -21.03 -7.77 22.33
N GLU A 213 -20.61 -8.73 21.52
CA GLU A 213 -19.44 -9.54 21.82
C GLU A 213 -18.15 -8.72 21.71
N PRO A 214 -17.11 -9.04 22.49
CA PRO A 214 -15.84 -8.29 22.42
C PRO A 214 -15.15 -8.50 21.08
N ALA A 215 -14.48 -7.45 20.57
CA ALA A 215 -13.64 -7.55 19.38
C ALA A 215 -12.46 -8.50 19.63
N THR A 216 -12.19 -9.35 18.66
CA THR A 216 -11.11 -10.34 18.65
C THR A 216 -10.25 -10.18 17.40
N PRO A 217 -9.07 -10.82 17.30
CA PRO A 217 -8.32 -10.89 16.05
C PRO A 217 -9.15 -11.34 14.84
N ALA A 218 -10.11 -12.27 15.03
CA ALA A 218 -11.02 -12.72 13.98
C ALA A 218 -12.00 -11.64 13.51
N SER A 219 -12.31 -10.63 14.35
CA SER A 219 -13.12 -9.48 13.94
C SER A 219 -12.34 -8.56 12.97
N ASP A 220 -11.04 -8.35 13.18
CA ASP A 220 -10.17 -7.61 12.24
C ASP A 220 -10.00 -8.38 10.93
N VAL A 221 -9.92 -9.72 10.98
CA VAL A 221 -9.89 -10.58 9.79
C VAL A 221 -11.17 -10.44 8.95
N TYR A 222 -12.33 -10.35 9.60
CA TYR A 222 -13.59 -10.08 8.88
C TYR A 222 -13.54 -8.72 8.17
N ALA A 223 -13.13 -7.68 8.87
CA ALA A 223 -13.02 -6.33 8.32
C ALA A 223 -12.00 -6.24 7.17
N LEU A 224 -10.90 -7.00 7.24
CA LEU A 224 -9.97 -7.20 6.13
C LEU A 224 -10.66 -7.89 4.93
N GLY A 225 -11.50 -8.90 5.18
CA GLY A 225 -12.29 -9.57 4.15
C GLY A 225 -13.24 -8.60 3.43
N VAL A 226 -13.94 -7.74 4.18
CA VAL A 226 -14.80 -6.68 3.63
C VAL A 226 -13.98 -5.68 2.80
N SER A 227 -12.79 -5.29 3.29
CA SER A 227 -11.88 -4.39 2.58
C SER A 227 -11.39 -5.02 1.27
N LEU A 228 -11.04 -6.30 1.28
CA LEU A 228 -10.63 -7.04 0.09
C LEU A 228 -11.79 -7.19 -0.91
N TYR A 229 -13.00 -7.45 -0.44
CA TYR A 229 -14.19 -7.43 -1.28
C TYR A 229 -14.39 -6.05 -1.95
N ARG A 230 -14.26 -4.94 -1.19
CA ARG A 230 -14.34 -3.57 -1.69
C ARG A 230 -13.28 -3.29 -2.76
N MET A 231 -12.03 -3.70 -2.54
CA MET A 231 -10.95 -3.58 -3.54
C MET A 231 -11.26 -4.30 -4.85
N LEU A 232 -11.83 -5.49 -4.77
CA LEU A 232 -12.13 -6.34 -5.94
C LEU A 232 -13.43 -5.93 -6.64
N ALA A 233 -14.50 -5.69 -5.89
CA ALA A 233 -15.84 -5.44 -6.43
C ALA A 233 -16.12 -3.97 -6.75
N GLY A 234 -15.30 -3.03 -6.24
CA GLY A 234 -15.56 -1.58 -6.37
C GLY A 234 -16.71 -1.08 -5.49
N LYS A 235 -17.31 -1.95 -4.68
CA LYS A 235 -18.43 -1.65 -3.78
C LYS A 235 -18.40 -2.52 -2.54
N LEU A 236 -19.09 -2.11 -1.50
CA LEU A 236 -19.24 -2.89 -0.28
C LEU A 236 -20.07 -4.16 -0.51
N PRO A 237 -19.80 -5.26 0.24
CA PRO A 237 -20.57 -6.50 0.13
C PRO A 237 -22.02 -6.36 0.62
N PHE A 238 -22.24 -5.44 1.56
CA PHE A 238 -23.55 -5.13 2.11
C PHE A 238 -23.79 -3.63 2.11
N ALA A 239 -24.94 -3.19 1.61
CA ALA A 239 -25.40 -1.81 1.64
C ALA A 239 -26.91 -1.81 1.90
N ALA A 240 -27.38 -0.82 2.66
CA ALA A 240 -28.80 -0.63 2.94
C ALA A 240 -29.10 0.83 3.27
N ASP A 241 -30.36 1.24 3.09
CA ASP A 241 -30.82 2.61 3.29
C ASP A 241 -30.84 3.02 4.77
N HIS A 242 -30.87 2.07 5.68
CA HIS A 242 -30.86 2.33 7.13
C HIS A 242 -30.06 1.29 7.90
N ILE A 243 -29.55 1.70 9.06
CA ILE A 243 -28.62 0.92 9.86
C ILE A 243 -29.16 -0.45 10.28
N GLY A 244 -30.44 -0.58 10.60
CA GLY A 244 -31.05 -1.84 10.99
C GLY A 244 -31.03 -2.88 9.86
N ALA A 245 -31.33 -2.47 8.62
CA ALA A 245 -31.25 -3.33 7.46
C ALA A 245 -29.79 -3.70 7.13
N LEU A 246 -28.83 -2.78 7.31
CA LEU A 246 -27.42 -3.06 7.13
C LEU A 246 -26.93 -4.11 8.15
N ILE A 247 -27.29 -3.97 9.43
CA ILE A 247 -26.96 -4.94 10.49
C ILE A 247 -27.55 -6.31 10.16
N HIS A 248 -28.81 -6.35 9.71
CA HIS A 248 -29.44 -7.61 9.29
C HIS A 248 -28.67 -8.27 8.14
N ALA A 249 -28.34 -7.51 7.10
CA ALA A 249 -27.58 -8.02 5.96
C ALA A 249 -26.19 -8.55 6.38
N ILE A 250 -25.47 -7.80 7.23
CA ILE A 250 -24.18 -8.23 7.76
C ILE A 250 -24.32 -9.55 8.58
N ALA A 251 -25.39 -9.70 9.33
CA ALA A 251 -25.59 -10.87 10.20
C ALA A 251 -26.05 -12.11 9.45
N PHE A 252 -26.91 -11.97 8.42
CA PHE A 252 -27.68 -13.07 7.86
C PHE A 252 -27.56 -13.24 6.35
N ASP A 253 -27.30 -12.16 5.58
CA ASP A 253 -27.29 -12.26 4.13
C ASP A 253 -25.94 -12.76 3.60
N THR A 254 -25.96 -13.39 2.43
CA THR A 254 -24.76 -13.73 1.67
C THR A 254 -24.44 -12.59 0.72
N PRO A 255 -23.18 -12.12 0.64
CA PRO A 255 -22.80 -11.09 -0.33
C PRO A 255 -22.90 -11.63 -1.75
N VAL A 256 -23.05 -10.74 -2.72
CA VAL A 256 -22.99 -11.13 -4.14
C VAL A 256 -21.64 -11.81 -4.40
N PRO A 257 -21.61 -13.02 -4.99
CA PRO A 257 -20.37 -13.70 -5.31
C PRO A 257 -19.47 -12.82 -6.20
N LEU A 258 -18.19 -12.71 -5.86
CA LEU A 258 -17.25 -11.86 -6.60
C LEU A 258 -17.15 -12.24 -8.08
N ARG A 259 -17.24 -13.52 -8.40
CA ARG A 259 -17.20 -14.03 -9.78
C ARG A 259 -18.46 -13.74 -10.60
N ASP A 260 -19.57 -13.43 -9.94
CA ASP A 260 -20.77 -12.91 -10.62
C ASP A 260 -20.63 -11.43 -11.00
N LEU A 261 -19.66 -10.74 -10.37
CA LEU A 261 -19.34 -9.34 -10.64
C LEU A 261 -18.16 -9.18 -11.63
N ARG A 262 -17.20 -10.12 -11.59
CA ARG A 262 -15.96 -10.08 -12.39
C ARG A 262 -15.46 -11.48 -12.69
N ASP A 263 -15.36 -11.82 -13.97
CA ASP A 263 -14.91 -13.14 -14.45
C ASP A 263 -13.39 -13.36 -14.29
N ASP A 264 -12.60 -12.26 -14.18
CA ASP A 264 -11.14 -12.30 -14.03
C ASP A 264 -10.67 -12.61 -12.60
N ILE A 265 -11.59 -12.67 -11.61
CA ILE A 265 -11.24 -13.04 -10.23
C ILE A 265 -11.06 -14.56 -10.13
N PRO A 266 -9.86 -15.06 -9.74
CA PRO A 266 -9.63 -16.48 -9.50
C PRO A 266 -10.59 -17.05 -8.46
N LEU A 267 -11.04 -18.30 -8.68
CA LEU A 267 -11.96 -18.98 -7.77
C LEU A 267 -11.41 -19.02 -6.34
N GLU A 268 -10.15 -19.38 -6.20
CA GLU A 268 -9.49 -19.50 -4.90
C GLU A 268 -9.42 -18.16 -4.14
N LEU A 269 -9.29 -17.03 -4.87
CA LEU A 269 -9.33 -15.70 -4.26
C LEU A 269 -10.75 -15.35 -3.81
N ALA A 270 -11.76 -15.67 -4.61
CA ALA A 270 -13.16 -15.46 -4.23
C ALA A 270 -13.53 -16.30 -2.99
N GLU A 271 -13.09 -17.57 -2.92
CA GLU A 271 -13.26 -18.45 -1.76
C GLU A 271 -12.53 -17.93 -0.52
N CYS A 272 -11.32 -17.39 -0.69
CA CYS A 272 -10.57 -16.75 0.40
C CYS A 272 -11.35 -15.57 0.97
N VAL A 273 -11.85 -14.67 0.14
CA VAL A 273 -12.68 -13.53 0.60
C VAL A 273 -13.89 -14.03 1.36
N ALA A 274 -14.58 -15.06 0.86
CA ALA A 274 -15.72 -15.65 1.54
C ALA A 274 -15.33 -16.23 2.91
N ALA A 275 -14.19 -16.91 3.01
CA ALA A 275 -13.68 -17.46 4.27
C ALA A 275 -13.28 -16.36 5.27
N LEU A 276 -12.67 -15.25 4.82
CA LEU A 276 -12.38 -14.10 5.69
C LEU A 276 -13.66 -13.47 6.22
N MET A 277 -14.74 -13.46 5.43
CA MET A 277 -16.04 -12.85 5.75
C MET A 277 -17.07 -13.84 6.33
N ASP A 278 -16.68 -15.06 6.74
CA ASP A 278 -17.60 -15.99 7.35
C ASP A 278 -18.32 -15.37 8.56
N LYS A 279 -19.60 -15.66 8.72
CA LYS A 279 -20.43 -15.09 9.79
C LYS A 279 -20.01 -15.58 11.18
N SER A 280 -19.46 -16.78 11.26
CA SER A 280 -18.91 -17.35 12.49
C SER A 280 -17.43 -17.03 12.63
N PRO A 281 -16.98 -16.36 13.69
CA PRO A 281 -15.55 -16.10 13.92
C PRO A 281 -14.67 -17.36 13.91
N ALA A 282 -15.23 -18.50 14.33
CA ALA A 282 -14.51 -19.79 14.42
C ALA A 282 -14.15 -20.37 13.03
N ASN A 283 -14.87 -19.98 11.98
CA ASN A 283 -14.62 -20.45 10.62
C ASN A 283 -13.62 -19.56 9.87
N ARG A 284 -13.29 -18.39 10.42
CA ARG A 284 -12.31 -17.46 9.83
C ARG A 284 -10.88 -17.87 10.21
N PRO A 285 -9.85 -17.42 9.46
CA PRO A 285 -8.49 -17.42 9.98
C PRO A 285 -8.45 -16.76 11.36
N ALA A 286 -7.79 -17.43 12.32
CA ALA A 286 -7.87 -17.04 13.73
C ALA A 286 -7.30 -15.65 14.06
N ASN A 287 -6.38 -15.16 13.19
CA ASN A 287 -5.69 -13.87 13.34
C ASN A 287 -5.09 -13.39 12.01
N GLY A 288 -4.47 -12.21 12.01
CA GLY A 288 -3.82 -11.63 10.84
C GLY A 288 -2.72 -12.52 10.27
N ARG A 289 -1.94 -13.21 11.10
CA ARG A 289 -0.88 -14.13 10.64
C ARG A 289 -1.44 -15.30 9.83
N ALA A 290 -2.53 -15.90 10.29
CA ALA A 290 -3.21 -16.97 9.56
C ALA A 290 -3.84 -16.47 8.24
N ALA A 291 -4.43 -15.27 8.25
CA ALA A 291 -4.96 -14.63 7.06
C ALA A 291 -3.85 -14.29 6.04
N ALA A 292 -2.71 -13.76 6.51
CA ALA A 292 -1.54 -13.49 5.66
C ALA A 292 -0.98 -14.76 5.01
N ALA A 293 -0.89 -15.85 5.76
CA ALA A 293 -0.43 -17.14 5.23
C ALA A 293 -1.38 -17.67 4.15
N TYR A 294 -2.70 -17.53 4.35
CA TYR A 294 -3.70 -17.93 3.37
C TYR A 294 -3.57 -17.09 2.08
N LEU A 295 -3.55 -15.77 2.19
CA LEU A 295 -3.39 -14.87 1.05
C LEU A 295 -2.05 -15.08 0.33
N ARG A 296 -0.94 -15.28 1.05
CA ARG A 296 0.38 -15.57 0.47
C ARG A 296 0.38 -16.86 -0.36
N ALA A 297 -0.31 -17.92 0.11
CA ALA A 297 -0.42 -19.15 -0.63
C ALA A 297 -1.18 -18.97 -1.96
N LEU A 298 -2.13 -18.04 -2.01
CA LEU A 298 -2.87 -17.70 -3.23
C LEU A 298 -2.06 -16.83 -4.17
N VAL A 299 -1.41 -15.79 -3.65
CA VAL A 299 -0.57 -14.90 -4.46
C VAL A 299 0.61 -15.68 -5.05
N GLY A 300 1.23 -16.60 -4.28
CA GLY A 300 2.30 -17.47 -4.75
C GLY A 300 1.87 -18.47 -5.84
N LYS A 301 0.61 -18.93 -5.81
CA LYS A 301 0.04 -19.79 -6.87
C LYS A 301 -0.44 -19.01 -8.10
N ALA A 302 -0.82 -17.75 -7.91
CA ALA A 302 -1.53 -17.00 -8.93
C ALA A 302 -0.69 -16.66 -10.16
N ARG A 303 0.67 -16.79 -10.12
CA ARG A 303 1.50 -16.42 -11.27
C ARG A 303 2.81 -17.18 -11.34
N ASP A 304 2.76 -18.36 -11.89
CA ASP A 304 3.91 -18.96 -12.56
C ASP A 304 4.50 -17.94 -13.56
N LEU A 305 5.79 -17.69 -13.50
CA LEU A 305 6.47 -16.72 -14.38
C LEU A 305 6.23 -17.04 -15.86
N GLN A 306 6.11 -18.31 -16.21
CA GLN A 306 5.78 -18.74 -17.57
C GLN A 306 4.40 -18.23 -18.02
N THR A 307 3.41 -18.26 -17.13
CA THR A 307 2.07 -17.75 -17.40
C THR A 307 2.11 -16.24 -17.60
N LEU A 308 2.84 -15.49 -16.75
CA LEU A 308 3.02 -14.05 -16.91
C LEU A 308 3.68 -13.67 -18.24
N ILE A 309 4.76 -14.36 -18.61
CA ILE A 309 5.46 -14.15 -19.89
C ILE A 309 4.55 -14.45 -21.07
N ARG A 310 3.81 -15.57 -21.01
CA ARG A 310 2.86 -15.94 -22.06
C ARG A 310 1.77 -14.87 -22.23
N ASP A 311 1.20 -14.39 -21.11
CA ASP A 311 0.13 -13.39 -21.13
C ASP A 311 0.65 -12.02 -21.56
N ALA A 312 1.86 -11.63 -21.13
CA ALA A 312 2.53 -10.40 -21.54
C ALA A 312 2.69 -10.28 -23.06
N PHE A 313 3.02 -11.38 -23.72
CA PHE A 313 3.36 -11.40 -25.15
C PHE A 313 2.36 -12.16 -26.03
N ALA A 314 1.19 -12.55 -25.51
CA ALA A 314 0.16 -13.33 -26.24
C ALA A 314 -0.26 -12.71 -27.57
N HIS A 315 -0.27 -11.37 -27.66
CA HIS A 315 -0.72 -10.62 -28.83
C HIS A 315 0.38 -9.73 -29.46
N ASP A 316 1.64 -9.88 -29.04
CA ASP A 316 2.74 -9.09 -29.59
C ASP A 316 3.54 -9.89 -30.63
N SER A 317 3.23 -9.65 -31.89
CA SER A 317 3.92 -10.31 -33.03
C SER A 317 5.40 -9.91 -33.19
N ARG A 318 5.84 -8.85 -32.51
CA ARG A 318 7.24 -8.38 -32.52
C ARG A 318 8.12 -9.14 -31.54
N VAL A 319 7.52 -9.99 -30.69
CA VAL A 319 8.23 -10.67 -29.61
C VAL A 319 8.21 -12.17 -29.82
N LYS A 320 9.38 -12.78 -29.60
CA LYS A 320 9.53 -14.24 -29.43
C LYS A 320 10.21 -14.51 -28.12
N TRP A 321 9.72 -15.48 -27.36
CA TRP A 321 10.34 -15.82 -26.08
C TRP A 321 10.56 -17.31 -25.94
N THR A 322 11.57 -17.65 -25.16
CA THR A 322 11.96 -19.02 -24.77
C THR A 322 12.46 -19.02 -23.34
N GLY A 323 12.36 -20.13 -22.65
CA GLY A 323 12.87 -20.26 -21.28
C GLY A 323 11.99 -21.16 -20.43
N THR A 324 12.42 -21.45 -19.23
CA THR A 324 11.70 -22.28 -18.25
C THR A 324 12.08 -21.85 -16.81
N GLY A 325 11.18 -22.09 -15.88
CA GLY A 325 11.42 -21.82 -14.46
C GLY A 325 11.59 -20.33 -14.13
N SER A 326 12.78 -19.95 -13.72
CA SER A 326 13.11 -18.58 -13.28
C SER A 326 13.84 -17.73 -14.33
N HIS A 327 14.09 -18.27 -15.54
CA HIS A 327 14.89 -17.61 -16.57
C HIS A 327 14.20 -17.65 -17.93
N TYR A 328 13.93 -16.48 -18.50
CA TYR A 328 13.33 -16.34 -19.82
C TYR A 328 14.16 -15.40 -20.68
N GLN A 329 14.26 -15.73 -21.95
CA GLN A 329 14.83 -14.89 -22.99
C GLN A 329 13.69 -14.41 -23.89
N VAL A 330 13.66 -13.11 -24.15
CA VAL A 330 12.65 -12.40 -24.94
C VAL A 330 13.38 -11.66 -26.07
N ASP A 331 13.23 -12.09 -27.29
CA ASP A 331 13.78 -11.45 -28.48
C ASP A 331 12.76 -10.44 -29.02
N VAL A 332 13.05 -9.15 -28.91
CA VAL A 332 12.18 -8.03 -29.32
C VAL A 332 12.63 -7.50 -30.67
N ALA A 333 11.71 -7.50 -31.64
CA ALA A 333 11.96 -6.91 -32.97
C ALA A 333 11.82 -5.38 -32.88
N LEU A 334 12.85 -4.66 -33.31
CA LEU A 334 12.94 -3.21 -33.32
C LEU A 334 12.84 -2.62 -34.75
N PRO A 335 12.61 -1.32 -34.89
CA PRO A 335 12.59 -0.67 -36.20
C PRO A 335 13.88 -0.93 -37.01
N ARG A 336 13.77 -0.86 -38.33
CA ARG A 336 14.86 -1.09 -39.30
C ARG A 336 15.42 -2.52 -39.29
N GLY A 337 14.63 -3.50 -38.83
CA GLY A 337 14.98 -4.92 -38.85
C GLY A 337 15.98 -5.35 -37.77
N ARG A 338 16.27 -4.51 -36.80
CA ARG A 338 17.13 -4.84 -35.64
C ARG A 338 16.34 -5.72 -34.65
N LYS A 339 17.08 -6.37 -33.76
CA LYS A 339 16.52 -7.19 -32.70
C LYS A 339 17.34 -6.98 -31.44
N GLN A 340 16.65 -6.91 -30.33
CA GLN A 340 17.28 -6.86 -29.03
C GLN A 340 16.87 -8.04 -28.17
N ARG A 341 17.81 -8.59 -27.42
CA ARG A 341 17.58 -9.69 -26.51
C ARG A 341 17.42 -9.20 -25.10
N VAL A 342 16.26 -9.43 -24.52
CA VAL A 342 15.90 -9.10 -23.14
C VAL A 342 15.85 -10.37 -22.33
N PHE A 343 16.41 -10.34 -21.13
CA PHE A 343 16.35 -11.43 -20.16
C PHE A 343 15.33 -11.05 -19.08
N VAL A 344 14.50 -12.01 -18.69
CA VAL A 344 13.55 -11.87 -17.58
C VAL A 344 13.91 -12.96 -16.55
N ASP A 345 14.52 -12.50 -15.46
CA ASP A 345 15.11 -13.36 -14.44
C ASP A 345 14.41 -13.17 -13.09
N GLU A 346 13.95 -14.25 -12.47
CA GLU A 346 13.52 -14.22 -11.08
C GLU A 346 14.75 -14.38 -10.17
N LEU A 347 14.97 -13.37 -9.33
CA LEU A 347 16.10 -13.32 -8.39
C LEU A 347 15.60 -13.60 -6.97
N ALA A 348 16.34 -14.45 -6.24
CA ALA A 348 16.13 -14.58 -4.81
C ALA A 348 16.60 -13.29 -4.12
N GLY A 349 15.67 -12.57 -3.46
CA GLY A 349 16.00 -11.37 -2.71
C GLY A 349 16.69 -11.67 -1.38
N GLU A 350 17.60 -10.82 -0.94
CA GLU A 350 18.32 -10.96 0.34
C GLU A 350 17.39 -10.86 1.58
N ARG A 351 16.13 -10.40 1.42
CA ARG A 351 15.12 -10.21 2.48
C ARG A 351 13.84 -11.02 2.26
N ALA A 352 13.94 -12.23 1.72
CA ALA A 352 12.81 -13.12 1.42
C ALA A 352 11.79 -12.60 0.38
N GLU A 353 12.00 -11.46 -0.26
CA GLU A 353 11.19 -10.99 -1.38
C GLU A 353 11.90 -11.31 -2.69
N ALA A 354 11.28 -12.15 -3.51
CA ALA A 354 11.77 -12.42 -4.86
C ALA A 354 11.60 -11.16 -5.73
N LEU A 355 12.60 -10.85 -6.54
CA LEU A 355 12.57 -9.75 -7.49
C LEU A 355 12.52 -10.32 -8.91
N LEU A 356 11.82 -9.63 -9.81
CA LEU A 356 11.88 -9.88 -11.23
C LEU A 356 12.78 -8.83 -11.87
N ARG A 357 13.89 -9.28 -12.48
CA ARG A 357 14.77 -8.41 -13.23
C ARG A 357 14.53 -8.58 -14.71
N ILE A 358 14.34 -7.47 -15.40
CA ILE A 358 14.22 -7.37 -16.86
C ILE A 358 15.44 -6.62 -17.35
N SER A 359 16.28 -7.27 -18.15
CA SER A 359 17.58 -6.67 -18.52
C SER A 359 18.01 -7.00 -19.95
N SER A 360 18.84 -6.14 -20.54
CA SER A 360 19.43 -6.34 -21.86
C SER A 360 20.87 -5.86 -21.90
N ARG A 361 21.76 -6.66 -22.47
CA ARG A 361 23.17 -6.33 -22.63
C ARG A 361 23.37 -5.46 -23.86
N CYS A 362 24.19 -4.41 -23.73
CA CYS A 362 24.39 -3.42 -24.78
C CYS A 362 25.76 -3.46 -25.43
N GLY A 363 26.80 -3.91 -24.72
CA GLY A 363 28.18 -3.94 -25.22
C GLY A 363 29.19 -4.11 -24.09
N ILE A 364 30.45 -4.38 -24.45
CA ILE A 364 31.53 -4.50 -23.48
C ILE A 364 31.78 -3.12 -22.85
N ALA A 365 31.82 -3.08 -21.52
CA ALA A 365 32.04 -1.86 -20.78
C ALA A 365 33.50 -1.41 -20.86
N ARG A 366 33.72 -0.14 -21.22
CA ARG A 366 35.02 0.50 -21.27
C ARG A 366 35.02 1.71 -20.31
N PRO A 367 36.12 1.96 -19.58
CA PRO A 367 36.21 3.05 -18.59
C PRO A 367 35.91 4.44 -19.16
N ASP A 368 36.30 4.68 -20.41
CA ASP A 368 36.09 5.95 -21.12
C ASP A 368 34.61 6.26 -21.42
N LEU A 369 33.74 5.26 -21.31
CA LEU A 369 32.29 5.37 -21.56
C LEU A 369 31.44 5.41 -20.28
N TYR A 370 32.07 5.31 -19.09
CA TYR A 370 31.31 5.28 -17.82
C TYR A 370 30.55 6.59 -17.55
N GLU A 371 31.14 7.72 -17.87
CA GLU A 371 30.45 9.02 -17.72
C GLU A 371 29.22 9.13 -18.61
N LEU A 372 29.33 8.66 -19.86
CA LEU A 372 28.17 8.61 -20.78
C LEU A 372 27.06 7.74 -20.24
N ALA A 373 27.37 6.54 -19.76
CA ALA A 373 26.38 5.62 -19.16
C ALA A 373 25.71 6.20 -17.91
N LEU A 374 26.46 6.91 -17.06
CA LEU A 374 25.91 7.59 -15.88
C LEU A 374 25.00 8.78 -16.24
N ARG A 375 25.30 9.52 -17.29
CA ARG A 375 24.42 10.60 -17.77
C ARG A 375 23.09 10.07 -18.29
N LEU A 376 23.11 8.94 -19.00
CA LEU A 376 21.90 8.30 -19.48
C LEU A 376 20.97 7.85 -18.35
N ASN A 377 21.50 7.46 -17.18
CA ASN A 377 20.68 7.15 -16.01
C ASN A 377 19.86 8.34 -15.51
N GLY A 378 20.36 9.56 -15.68
CA GLY A 378 19.62 10.77 -15.30
C GLY A 378 18.44 11.10 -16.22
N GLU A 379 18.36 10.47 -17.40
CA GLU A 379 17.29 10.64 -18.39
C GLU A 379 16.26 9.49 -18.37
N MET A 380 16.45 8.52 -17.48
CA MET A 380 15.59 7.33 -17.38
C MET A 380 14.57 7.51 -16.26
N GLU A 381 13.29 7.39 -16.60
CA GLU A 381 12.20 7.43 -15.61
C GLU A 381 12.16 6.17 -14.74
N HIS A 382 12.53 5.02 -15.31
CA HIS A 382 12.57 3.73 -14.62
C HIS A 382 13.80 2.93 -15.04
N GLY A 383 14.32 2.08 -14.15
CA GLY A 383 15.48 1.25 -14.39
C GLY A 383 16.79 2.05 -14.46
N GLY A 384 17.82 1.47 -15.05
CA GLY A 384 19.13 2.12 -15.18
C GLY A 384 20.13 1.32 -15.99
N VAL A 385 21.23 1.98 -16.37
CA VAL A 385 22.42 1.34 -16.94
C VAL A 385 23.31 0.89 -15.80
N SER A 386 23.69 -0.36 -15.79
CA SER A 386 24.56 -1.00 -14.79
C SER A 386 25.76 -1.71 -15.45
N LEU A 387 26.74 -2.07 -14.64
CA LEU A 387 27.86 -2.90 -15.06
C LEU A 387 27.63 -4.34 -14.57
N ARG A 388 27.76 -5.30 -15.46
CA ARG A 388 27.64 -6.72 -15.13
C ARG A 388 28.83 -7.51 -15.66
N GLU A 389 29.42 -8.32 -14.80
CA GLU A 389 30.46 -9.25 -15.20
C GLU A 389 29.82 -10.51 -15.80
N VAL A 390 30.20 -10.83 -17.03
CA VAL A 390 29.77 -12.02 -17.76
C VAL A 390 30.99 -12.66 -18.40
N GLU A 391 31.27 -13.91 -18.04
CA GLU A 391 32.40 -14.71 -18.57
C GLU A 391 33.77 -13.98 -18.46
N GLY A 392 33.94 -13.20 -17.36
CA GLY A 392 35.20 -12.48 -17.10
C GLY A 392 35.32 -11.14 -17.83
N ALA A 393 34.32 -10.70 -18.57
CA ALA A 393 34.23 -9.37 -19.18
C ALA A 393 33.11 -8.52 -18.53
N LEU A 394 33.36 -7.22 -18.36
CA LEU A 394 32.36 -6.26 -17.91
C LEU A 394 31.50 -5.82 -19.09
N TRP A 395 30.20 -5.81 -18.90
CA TRP A 395 29.21 -5.39 -19.89
C TRP A 395 28.38 -4.23 -19.34
N PHE A 396 28.00 -3.30 -20.22
CA PHE A 396 26.87 -2.43 -19.95
C PHE A 396 25.57 -3.21 -20.10
N GLU A 397 24.69 -3.10 -19.13
CA GLU A 397 23.39 -3.74 -19.10
C GLU A 397 22.32 -2.71 -18.73
N VAL A 398 21.30 -2.55 -19.57
CA VAL A 398 20.09 -1.80 -19.19
C VAL A 398 19.23 -2.75 -18.36
N THR A 399 18.82 -2.30 -17.17
CA THR A 399 18.11 -3.16 -16.20
C THR A 399 16.94 -2.41 -15.62
N ASP A 400 15.81 -3.11 -15.50
CA ASP A 400 14.64 -2.72 -14.72
C ASP A 400 14.31 -3.82 -13.71
N THR A 401 13.72 -3.48 -12.55
CA THR A 401 13.51 -4.45 -11.48
C THR A 401 12.18 -4.19 -10.78
N TYR A 402 11.38 -5.25 -10.64
CA TYR A 402 10.06 -5.22 -10.01
C TYR A 402 9.97 -6.22 -8.86
N PRO A 403 9.18 -5.95 -7.82
CA PRO A 403 8.83 -6.98 -6.85
C PRO A 403 8.07 -8.12 -7.55
N ARG A 404 8.56 -9.35 -7.43
CA ARG A 404 7.98 -10.54 -8.09
C ARG A 404 6.49 -10.76 -7.76
N MET A 405 6.09 -10.33 -6.57
CA MET A 405 4.75 -10.51 -6.02
C MET A 405 3.69 -9.60 -6.65
N THR A 406 4.10 -8.43 -7.15
CA THR A 406 3.17 -7.39 -7.64
C THR A 406 3.24 -7.15 -9.13
N VAL A 407 4.32 -7.60 -9.79
CA VAL A 407 4.52 -7.40 -11.22
C VAL A 407 3.43 -8.12 -12.03
N ASP A 408 2.87 -7.42 -13.01
CA ASP A 408 1.86 -7.97 -13.90
C ASP A 408 2.35 -8.14 -15.36
N ALA A 409 1.51 -8.77 -16.19
CA ALA A 409 1.86 -9.07 -17.58
C ALA A 409 2.05 -7.79 -18.41
N GLU A 410 1.32 -6.72 -18.10
CA GLU A 410 1.42 -5.45 -18.80
C GLU A 410 2.71 -4.71 -18.44
N GLU A 411 3.09 -4.71 -17.17
CA GLU A 411 4.37 -4.17 -16.69
C GLU A 411 5.55 -4.92 -17.31
N ILE A 412 5.51 -6.26 -17.35
CA ILE A 412 6.55 -7.06 -18.01
C ILE A 412 6.66 -6.72 -19.50
N ARG A 413 5.54 -6.60 -20.20
CA ARG A 413 5.52 -6.24 -21.60
C ARG A 413 6.10 -4.85 -21.84
N HIS A 414 5.65 -3.86 -21.07
CA HIS A 414 6.10 -2.47 -21.18
C HIS A 414 7.60 -2.35 -20.90
N SER A 415 8.06 -2.89 -19.78
CA SER A 415 9.47 -2.86 -19.39
C SER A 415 10.36 -3.61 -20.40
N ALA A 416 9.93 -4.77 -20.93
CA ALA A 416 10.72 -5.49 -21.92
C ALA A 416 10.92 -4.67 -23.21
N HIS A 417 9.89 -3.96 -23.67
CA HIS A 417 10.03 -3.05 -24.82
C HIS A 417 10.89 -1.86 -24.54
N GLU A 418 10.75 -1.24 -23.37
CA GLU A 418 11.55 -0.10 -22.96
C GLU A 418 13.04 -0.45 -22.80
N VAL A 419 13.33 -1.53 -22.09
CA VAL A 419 14.68 -2.07 -21.92
C VAL A 419 15.30 -2.40 -23.28
N ALA A 420 14.53 -3.03 -24.19
CA ALA A 420 15.02 -3.33 -25.55
C ALA A 420 15.35 -2.07 -26.35
N ALA A 421 14.48 -1.07 -26.33
CA ALA A 421 14.68 0.18 -27.08
C ALA A 421 15.87 0.98 -26.56
N ARG A 422 16.03 1.05 -25.24
CA ARG A 422 17.14 1.77 -24.58
C ARG A 422 18.48 1.04 -24.78
N ALA A 423 18.48 -0.29 -24.66
CA ALA A 423 19.67 -1.11 -24.91
C ALA A 423 20.16 -0.95 -26.36
N ASP A 424 19.28 -0.96 -27.32
CA ASP A 424 19.58 -0.73 -28.73
C ASP A 424 20.13 0.69 -29.00
N SER A 425 19.56 1.69 -28.33
CA SER A 425 20.06 3.08 -28.42
C SER A 425 21.48 3.22 -27.84
N LEU A 426 21.74 2.59 -26.70
CA LEU A 426 23.04 2.58 -26.07
C LEU A 426 24.07 1.82 -26.94
N GLU A 427 23.72 0.67 -27.50
CA GLU A 427 24.57 -0.11 -28.40
C GLU A 427 24.99 0.68 -29.65
N LEU A 428 24.08 1.47 -30.22
CA LEU A 428 24.38 2.37 -31.32
C LEU A 428 25.40 3.45 -30.91
N LEU A 429 25.19 4.09 -29.76
CA LEU A 429 26.12 5.13 -29.26
C LEU A 429 27.51 4.53 -28.99
N LEU A 430 27.58 3.32 -28.44
CA LEU A 430 28.83 2.63 -28.19
C LEU A 430 29.57 2.26 -29.49
N SER A 431 28.83 1.92 -30.56
CA SER A 431 29.40 1.57 -31.87
C SER A 431 29.86 2.79 -32.67
N GLU A 432 29.23 3.95 -32.53
CA GLU A 432 29.64 5.18 -33.20
C GLU A 432 30.91 5.77 -32.60
N VAL A 433 31.18 5.53 -31.31
CA VAL A 433 32.44 5.98 -30.65
C VAL A 433 33.64 5.14 -31.11
N ASP A 434 33.45 3.94 -31.64
CA ASP A 434 34.51 3.09 -32.19
C ASP A 434 34.95 3.50 -33.62
N LEU A 435 34.23 4.45 -34.23
CA LEU A 435 34.55 4.94 -35.60
C LEU A 435 35.32 6.24 -35.63
N HIS A 436 35.73 6.79 -34.47
CA HIS A 436 36.57 7.95 -34.30
C HIS A 436 37.78 7.69 -33.41
#